data_4b29e16f8a70b97b293109f071dfc7cc
#
_entry.id   4b29e16f8a70b97b293109f071dfc7cc
#
_cell.length_a   1.000
_cell.length_b   1.000
_cell.length_c   1.000
_cell.angle_alpha   90.00
_cell.angle_beta   90.00
_cell.angle_gamma   90.00
#
_symmetry.space_group_name_H-M   'P 1'
#
loop_
_entity.id
_entity.type
_entity.pdbx_description
1 polymer ?
#
loop_
_entity_poly.entity_id
_entity_poly.type
_entity_poly.pdbx_seq_one_letter_code
_entity_poly.pdbx_strand_id
1 'polypeptide(L)'
;MTAVLTAVTLPVTPVAAHTHTAPAPPAVTAAPPASAVVPIAASEVRNYAWFNSKAEAGDMHAGVGAHVARLINAAPAGATLSLTLYFFNRQEVLDALKGAAARGVKVRIVINGSQVWDGDAYYKALKATSGITVVECGTRRPDKQSTRGCMTRRTEASPLHNPPLLHNKFMTISSVRLAGGGTAKNVLYVSSANLDHYRAYENAITISHAGLYADYLHYFNALMAQGRSGASDANAGRTYTAGGHRLYTFPRREAAGTKPRSGSNDPIVSILKGLTCSGSTRIDLANFRIQRRAVVNELIAARKRGCQVRVVTGARTGRPHDVGAPMAALVTLAKAMPVHLCGYTEAGGIPMHEKFIIIRQAGTSTLYLGSHNLTYRALRQNDENILALRNHPLAKPFQQRFDSHHSTCRVYDPSKDPNIPASGDIADESTD
;
A
#
# COMPACT_ATOMS: atom_id res chain seq x y z
N MET A 1 49.90 61.70 69.78
CA MET A 1 49.82 61.82 68.37
C MET A 1 48.46 61.42 67.91
N THR A 2 47.60 62.38 67.64
CA THR A 2 46.17 62.22 67.40
C THR A 2 45.94 62.32 65.88
N ALA A 3 45.49 61.29 65.21
CA ALA A 3 45.19 61.31 63.77
C ALA A 3 43.71 61.67 63.58
N VAL A 4 43.55 62.78 62.83
CA VAL A 4 42.21 63.27 62.41
C VAL A 4 41.81 62.58 61.16
N LEU A 5 40.66 61.84 61.14
CA LEU A 5 40.05 61.31 59.95
C LEU A 5 39.05 62.35 59.40
N THR A 6 39.35 62.84 58.21
CA THR A 6 38.45 63.66 57.38
C THR A 6 37.51 62.76 56.60
N ALA A 7 36.20 62.88 56.77
CA ALA A 7 35.20 62.20 56.02
C ALA A 7 34.91 62.92 54.70
N VAL A 8 35.05 62.23 53.54
CA VAL A 8 34.71 62.73 52.21
C VAL A 8 33.28 62.25 51.91
N THR A 9 32.36 63.19 51.82
CA THR A 9 30.99 62.95 51.34
C THR A 9 30.94 63.07 49.84
N LEU A 10 30.61 61.98 49.13
CA LEU A 10 30.32 61.98 47.69
C LEU A 10 28.86 62.33 47.44
N PRO A 11 28.51 63.04 46.36
CA PRO A 11 27.13 63.39 46.04
C PRO A 11 26.42 62.18 45.44
N VAL A 12 25.22 61.84 45.96
CA VAL A 12 24.34 60.85 45.45
C VAL A 12 23.49 61.45 44.30
N THR A 13 23.77 61.04 43.07
CA THR A 13 22.93 61.36 41.92
C THR A 13 21.66 60.46 41.89
N PRO A 14 20.46 61.00 41.62
CA PRO A 14 19.24 60.18 41.55
C PRO A 14 19.26 59.28 40.34
N VAL A 15 19.08 57.96 40.55
CA VAL A 15 18.92 56.98 39.47
C VAL A 15 17.52 57.18 38.85
N ALA A 16 17.47 57.48 37.56
CA ALA A 16 16.23 57.56 36.80
C ALA A 16 15.56 56.16 36.74
N ALA A 17 14.30 56.09 37.15
CA ALA A 17 13.49 54.89 37.05
C ALA A 17 13.22 54.54 35.58
N HIS A 18 13.87 53.48 35.06
CA HIS A 18 13.52 52.95 33.79
C HIS A 18 12.23 52.16 33.91
N THR A 19 11.15 52.68 33.34
CA THR A 19 9.91 51.93 33.13
C THR A 19 10.16 50.88 32.05
N HIS A 20 10.31 49.58 32.46
CA HIS A 20 10.27 48.45 31.55
C HIS A 20 8.85 48.32 30.99
N THR A 21 8.60 48.82 29.81
CA THR A 21 7.45 48.39 29.00
C THR A 21 7.68 46.92 28.62
N ALA A 22 6.80 46.03 29.05
CA ALA A 22 6.82 44.64 28.62
C ALA A 22 6.72 44.58 27.08
N PRO A 23 7.52 43.70 26.44
CA PRO A 23 7.40 43.52 24.98
C PRO A 23 5.99 43.07 24.65
N ALA A 24 5.41 43.70 23.60
CA ALA A 24 4.12 43.29 23.05
C ALA A 24 4.16 41.78 22.70
N PRO A 25 3.09 41.02 22.95
CA PRO A 25 3.05 39.62 22.57
C PRO A 25 3.30 39.49 21.06
N PRO A 26 4.06 38.48 20.59
CA PRO A 26 4.32 38.30 19.17
C PRO A 26 2.98 38.23 18.42
N ALA A 27 2.88 38.97 17.33
CA ALA A 27 1.70 38.96 16.46
C ALA A 27 1.39 37.51 16.09
N VAL A 28 0.16 37.07 16.39
CA VAL A 28 -0.35 35.77 15.92
C VAL A 28 -0.28 35.84 14.40
N THR A 29 0.74 35.17 13.81
CA THR A 29 0.83 35.02 12.38
C THR A 29 -0.45 34.31 11.92
N ALA A 30 -1.24 35.01 11.10
CA ALA A 30 -2.42 34.43 10.50
C ALA A 30 -2.04 33.08 9.86
N ALA A 31 -2.86 32.04 10.10
CA ALA A 31 -2.68 30.75 9.45
C ALA A 31 -2.56 30.98 7.92
N PRO A 32 -1.67 30.30 7.23
CA PRO A 32 -1.54 30.46 5.78
C PRO A 32 -2.90 30.24 5.13
N PRO A 33 -3.25 31.02 4.09
CA PRO A 33 -4.56 30.89 3.45
C PRO A 33 -4.77 29.45 3.02
N ALA A 34 -5.95 28.88 3.34
CA ALA A 34 -6.32 27.53 2.96
C ALA A 34 -6.10 27.35 1.47
N SER A 35 -5.27 26.38 1.05
CA SER A 35 -5.00 26.16 -0.37
C SER A 35 -6.30 25.89 -1.11
N ALA A 36 -6.50 26.53 -2.26
CA ALA A 36 -7.74 26.41 -3.03
C ALA A 36 -8.00 24.97 -3.47
N VAL A 37 -9.27 24.59 -3.60
CA VAL A 37 -9.64 23.31 -4.24
C VAL A 37 -9.21 23.35 -5.70
N VAL A 38 -8.44 22.35 -6.14
CA VAL A 38 -8.04 22.17 -7.55
C VAL A 38 -8.90 21.05 -8.14
N PRO A 39 -9.87 21.35 -9.01
CA PRO A 39 -10.75 20.33 -9.59
C PRO A 39 -9.99 19.31 -10.43
N ILE A 40 -10.47 18.05 -10.43
CA ILE A 40 -9.88 16.92 -11.14
C ILE A 40 -10.74 16.49 -12.34
N ALA A 41 -10.14 15.94 -13.40
CA ALA A 41 -10.88 15.44 -14.54
C ALA A 41 -11.79 14.25 -14.16
N ALA A 42 -13.01 14.20 -14.71
CA ALA A 42 -13.95 13.11 -14.45
C ALA A 42 -13.40 11.74 -14.87
N SER A 43 -12.57 11.69 -15.91
CA SER A 43 -11.88 10.46 -16.37
C SER A 43 -10.89 9.91 -15.33
N GLU A 44 -10.34 10.75 -14.45
CA GLU A 44 -9.41 10.34 -13.41
C GLU A 44 -10.08 9.76 -12.15
N VAL A 45 -11.43 9.83 -12.06
CA VAL A 45 -12.16 9.38 -10.85
C VAL A 45 -13.26 8.34 -11.11
N ARG A 46 -13.60 8.06 -12.38
CA ARG A 46 -14.69 7.12 -12.71
C ARG A 46 -14.20 5.71 -12.97
N ASN A 47 -13.27 5.53 -13.87
CA ASN A 47 -12.70 4.22 -14.26
C ASN A 47 -11.25 4.45 -14.70
N TYR A 48 -10.46 5.04 -13.84
CA TYR A 48 -9.08 5.39 -14.14
C TYR A 48 -8.15 4.22 -13.80
N ALA A 49 -7.24 3.89 -14.70
CA ALA A 49 -6.12 3.00 -14.45
C ALA A 49 -4.81 3.75 -14.73
N TRP A 50 -3.89 3.67 -13.81
CA TRP A 50 -2.53 4.16 -13.95
C TRP A 50 -1.55 2.97 -13.97
N PHE A 51 -0.59 3.05 -14.87
CA PHE A 51 0.55 2.14 -14.96
C PHE A 51 1.78 2.97 -15.24
N ASN A 52 2.86 2.74 -14.50
CA ASN A 52 4.13 3.35 -14.85
C ASN A 52 4.79 2.62 -16.02
N SER A 53 5.77 3.29 -16.63
CA SER A 53 6.53 2.79 -17.77
C SER A 53 8.02 2.87 -17.53
N LYS A 54 8.81 2.13 -18.33
CA LYS A 54 10.27 2.20 -18.33
C LYS A 54 10.77 3.60 -18.73
N ALA A 55 9.98 4.37 -19.47
CA ALA A 55 10.33 5.73 -19.88
C ALA A 55 10.39 6.72 -18.69
N GLU A 56 9.73 6.39 -17.56
CA GLU A 56 9.77 7.17 -16.31
C GLU A 56 11.02 6.83 -15.45
N ALA A 57 12.17 6.59 -16.08
CA ALA A 57 13.34 5.94 -15.48
C ALA A 57 13.96 6.68 -14.26
N GLY A 58 13.68 7.97 -14.07
CA GLY A 58 14.18 8.75 -12.92
C GLY A 58 13.40 8.47 -11.65
N ASP A 59 12.08 8.56 -11.71
CA ASP A 59 11.16 8.31 -10.59
C ASP A 59 9.89 7.61 -11.10
N MET A 60 9.89 6.30 -11.06
CA MET A 60 8.79 5.48 -11.59
C MET A 60 7.48 5.65 -10.81
N HIS A 61 7.50 6.24 -9.63
CA HIS A 61 6.30 6.52 -8.82
C HIS A 61 5.85 8.00 -8.90
N ALA A 62 6.51 8.84 -9.68
CA ALA A 62 6.11 10.25 -9.82
C ALA A 62 4.66 10.39 -10.30
N GLY A 63 4.25 9.60 -11.28
CA GLY A 63 2.90 9.63 -11.82
C GLY A 63 1.83 9.25 -10.79
N VAL A 64 2.06 8.23 -9.96
CA VAL A 64 1.09 7.83 -8.91
C VAL A 64 1.05 8.84 -7.77
N GLY A 65 2.19 9.41 -7.36
CA GLY A 65 2.25 10.48 -6.37
C GLY A 65 1.48 11.71 -6.82
N ALA A 66 1.72 12.15 -8.06
CA ALA A 66 1.00 13.26 -8.67
C ALA A 66 -0.52 13.00 -8.78
N HIS A 67 -0.94 11.79 -9.16
CA HIS A 67 -2.35 11.44 -9.23
C HIS A 67 -3.02 11.47 -7.84
N VAL A 68 -2.40 10.89 -6.83
CA VAL A 68 -2.90 10.92 -5.45
C VAL A 68 -2.98 12.38 -4.93
N ALA A 69 -1.98 13.20 -5.19
CA ALA A 69 -1.99 14.62 -4.81
C ALA A 69 -3.16 15.37 -5.50
N ARG A 70 -3.43 15.12 -6.80
CA ARG A 70 -4.60 15.71 -7.50
C ARG A 70 -5.93 15.30 -6.88
N LEU A 71 -6.10 14.01 -6.54
CA LEU A 71 -7.31 13.52 -5.85
C LEU A 71 -7.53 14.24 -4.51
N ILE A 72 -6.47 14.39 -3.71
CA ILE A 72 -6.50 15.07 -2.41
C ILE A 72 -6.81 16.57 -2.58
N ASN A 73 -6.18 17.23 -3.56
CA ASN A 73 -6.39 18.66 -3.84
C ASN A 73 -7.81 18.96 -4.37
N ALA A 74 -8.47 17.97 -4.98
CA ALA A 74 -9.84 18.11 -5.44
C ALA A 74 -10.91 17.90 -4.33
N ALA A 75 -10.52 17.47 -3.13
CA ALA A 75 -11.42 17.31 -2.00
C ALA A 75 -11.86 18.68 -1.44
N PRO A 76 -13.16 19.01 -1.43
CA PRO A 76 -13.67 20.27 -0.87
C PRO A 76 -13.70 20.24 0.67
N ALA A 77 -13.84 21.41 1.28
CA ALA A 77 -14.14 21.53 2.71
C ALA A 77 -15.32 20.62 3.12
N GLY A 78 -15.25 20.01 4.30
CA GLY A 78 -16.23 19.05 4.80
C GLY A 78 -16.14 17.65 4.22
N ALA A 79 -15.32 17.40 3.19
CA ALA A 79 -15.06 16.05 2.73
C ALA A 79 -14.28 15.23 3.78
N THR A 80 -14.42 13.90 3.73
CA THR A 80 -13.63 12.97 4.54
C THR A 80 -12.69 12.20 3.62
N LEU A 81 -11.40 12.18 3.98
CA LEU A 81 -10.34 11.41 3.34
C LEU A 81 -9.80 10.38 4.32
N SER A 82 -9.66 9.14 3.88
CA SER A 82 -9.10 8.04 4.67
C SER A 82 -8.03 7.33 3.86
N LEU A 83 -6.78 7.29 4.36
CA LEU A 83 -5.61 6.82 3.63
C LEU A 83 -4.83 5.80 4.46
N THR A 84 -4.40 4.70 3.83
CA THR A 84 -3.47 3.73 4.40
C THR A 84 -2.08 3.92 3.81
N LEU A 85 -1.05 3.93 4.67
CA LEU A 85 0.34 4.15 4.29
C LEU A 85 1.23 3.01 4.80
N TYR A 86 1.90 2.30 3.87
CA TYR A 86 2.95 1.34 4.21
C TYR A 86 4.32 2.05 4.22
N PHE A 87 4.84 2.46 3.05
CA PHE A 87 5.97 3.38 2.93
C PHE A 87 5.49 4.71 2.35
N PHE A 88 6.00 5.81 2.93
CA PHE A 88 5.59 7.15 2.57
C PHE A 88 6.74 8.14 2.67
N ASN A 89 7.15 8.72 1.54
CA ASN A 89 8.15 9.78 1.46
C ASN A 89 7.94 10.70 0.23
N ARG A 90 6.66 10.90 -0.19
CA ARG A 90 6.28 11.75 -1.32
C ARG A 90 5.89 13.14 -0.84
N GLN A 91 6.72 14.14 -1.17
CA GLN A 91 6.50 15.53 -0.72
C GLN A 91 5.20 16.12 -1.27
N GLU A 92 4.90 15.90 -2.56
CA GLU A 92 3.69 16.41 -3.21
C GLU A 92 2.41 15.87 -2.55
N VAL A 93 2.45 14.64 -2.04
CA VAL A 93 1.31 14.05 -1.32
C VAL A 93 1.22 14.62 0.10
N LEU A 94 2.34 14.81 0.80
CA LEU A 94 2.36 15.44 2.11
C LEU A 94 1.79 16.87 2.04
N ASP A 95 2.20 17.66 1.05
CA ASP A 95 1.71 19.03 0.86
C ASP A 95 0.22 19.07 0.52
N ALA A 96 -0.26 18.14 -0.31
CA ALA A 96 -1.68 17.99 -0.61
C ALA A 96 -2.50 17.62 0.66
N LEU A 97 -2.00 16.72 1.52
CA LEU A 97 -2.65 16.35 2.79
C LEU A 97 -2.73 17.54 3.76
N LYS A 98 -1.63 18.29 3.91
CA LYS A 98 -1.61 19.54 4.71
C LYS A 98 -2.60 20.58 4.18
N GLY A 99 -2.60 20.79 2.86
CA GLY A 99 -3.53 21.69 2.20
C GLY A 99 -4.98 21.28 2.36
N ALA A 100 -5.28 19.97 2.26
CA ALA A 100 -6.62 19.44 2.49
C ALA A 100 -7.08 19.67 3.95
N ALA A 101 -6.23 19.39 4.93
CA ALA A 101 -6.53 19.65 6.35
C ALA A 101 -6.79 21.14 6.60
N ALA A 102 -5.96 22.04 6.05
CA ALA A 102 -6.14 23.49 6.15
C ALA A 102 -7.45 23.97 5.50
N ARG A 103 -7.95 23.29 4.45
CA ARG A 103 -9.27 23.56 3.83
C ARG A 103 -10.47 23.04 4.64
N GLY A 104 -10.24 22.30 5.72
CA GLY A 104 -11.31 21.69 6.51
C GLY A 104 -11.76 20.31 5.98
N VAL A 105 -10.93 19.62 5.21
CA VAL A 105 -11.12 18.19 4.91
C VAL A 105 -10.77 17.38 6.15
N LYS A 106 -11.62 16.44 6.54
CA LYS A 106 -11.32 15.50 7.64
C LYS A 106 -10.36 14.43 7.17
N VAL A 107 -9.06 14.63 7.42
CA VAL A 107 -8.00 13.70 7.00
C VAL A 107 -7.73 12.66 8.09
N ARG A 108 -7.82 11.37 7.72
CA ARG A 108 -7.57 10.24 8.62
C ARG A 108 -6.55 9.30 7.96
N ILE A 109 -5.50 8.95 8.68
CA ILE A 109 -4.40 8.14 8.20
C ILE A 109 -4.17 6.95 9.12
N VAL A 110 -3.96 5.77 8.54
CA VAL A 110 -3.40 4.61 9.23
C VAL A 110 -2.03 4.34 8.62
N ILE A 111 -0.99 4.31 9.47
CA ILE A 111 0.41 4.20 9.03
C ILE A 111 1.09 2.96 9.60
N ASN A 112 1.91 2.30 8.79
CA ASN A 112 2.69 1.14 9.20
C ASN A 112 3.78 1.49 10.22
N GLY A 113 4.00 0.62 11.20
CA GLY A 113 4.93 0.85 12.29
C GLY A 113 6.39 1.06 11.86
N SER A 114 6.82 0.56 10.70
CA SER A 114 8.17 0.81 10.19
C SER A 114 8.47 2.29 9.91
N GLN A 115 7.43 3.11 9.71
CA GLN A 115 7.52 4.57 9.53
C GLN A 115 7.43 5.33 10.88
N VAL A 116 7.08 4.66 11.97
CA VAL A 116 6.80 5.28 13.28
C VAL A 116 8.09 5.36 14.09
N TRP A 117 8.88 6.41 13.86
CA TRP A 117 10.09 6.71 14.61
C TRP A 117 10.50 8.19 14.45
N ASP A 118 11.26 8.71 15.41
CA ASP A 118 11.58 10.14 15.49
C ASP A 118 12.46 10.67 14.36
N GLY A 119 13.17 9.80 13.65
CA GLY A 119 13.97 10.16 12.47
C GLY A 119 13.18 10.28 11.17
N ASP A 120 11.88 9.88 11.14
CA ASP A 120 11.06 9.97 9.95
C ASP A 120 10.40 11.36 9.83
N ALA A 121 10.89 12.18 8.89
CA ALA A 121 10.40 13.53 8.70
C ALA A 121 8.95 13.58 8.22
N TYR A 122 8.52 12.64 7.38
CA TYR A 122 7.15 12.57 6.84
C TYR A 122 6.15 12.18 7.91
N TYR A 123 6.47 11.15 8.70
CA TYR A 123 5.65 10.75 9.85
C TYR A 123 5.49 11.91 10.86
N LYS A 124 6.58 12.57 11.23
CA LYS A 124 6.53 13.73 12.14
C LYS A 124 5.69 14.87 11.58
N ALA A 125 5.83 15.16 10.29
CA ALA A 125 5.05 16.21 9.64
C ALA A 125 3.56 15.89 9.63
N LEU A 126 3.16 14.63 9.37
CA LEU A 126 1.76 14.20 9.46
C LEU A 126 1.20 14.36 10.88
N LYS A 127 1.96 13.96 11.90
CA LYS A 127 1.55 14.04 13.32
C LYS A 127 1.42 15.49 13.79
N ALA A 128 2.28 16.38 13.32
CA ALA A 128 2.29 17.79 13.72
C ALA A 128 1.21 18.63 12.99
N THR A 129 0.60 18.11 11.92
CA THR A 129 -0.39 18.86 11.13
C THR A 129 -1.76 18.82 11.78
N SER A 130 -2.26 19.98 12.21
CA SER A 130 -3.64 20.14 12.70
C SER A 130 -4.66 19.68 11.64
N GLY A 131 -5.71 18.99 12.06
CA GLY A 131 -6.75 18.44 11.15
C GLY A 131 -6.40 17.10 10.52
N ILE A 132 -5.19 16.56 10.77
CA ILE A 132 -4.82 15.19 10.39
C ILE A 132 -4.86 14.27 11.61
N THR A 133 -5.63 13.18 11.53
CA THR A 133 -5.63 12.12 12.53
C THR A 133 -4.77 10.95 12.04
N VAL A 134 -3.68 10.62 12.75
CA VAL A 134 -2.81 9.48 12.43
C VAL A 134 -3.00 8.39 13.47
N VAL A 135 -3.20 7.15 13.01
CA VAL A 135 -3.20 5.93 13.84
C VAL A 135 -2.09 5.00 13.37
N GLU A 136 -1.30 4.53 14.31
CA GLU A 136 -0.09 3.77 14.11
C GLU A 136 -0.35 2.26 14.28
N CYS A 137 0.08 1.46 13.31
CA CYS A 137 0.04 0.00 13.41
C CYS A 137 1.42 -0.51 13.84
N GLY A 138 1.70 -0.36 15.13
CA GLY A 138 3.00 -0.67 15.72
C GLY A 138 3.99 0.50 15.66
N THR A 139 5.23 0.20 16.03
CA THR A 139 6.38 1.10 16.02
C THR A 139 7.54 0.46 15.26
N ARG A 140 8.54 1.24 14.89
CA ARG A 140 9.71 0.74 14.19
C ARG A 140 10.64 -0.04 15.14
N ARG A 141 11.04 -1.22 14.72
CA ARG A 141 12.05 -2.08 15.37
C ARG A 141 13.48 -1.68 14.93
N PRO A 142 14.51 -2.15 15.66
CA PRO A 142 15.91 -1.97 15.24
C PRO A 142 16.21 -2.52 13.83
N ASP A 143 15.56 -3.64 13.43
CA ASP A 143 15.65 -4.23 12.10
C ASP A 143 14.86 -3.47 11.02
N LYS A 144 14.36 -2.27 11.33
CA LYS A 144 13.56 -1.39 10.47
C LYS A 144 12.17 -1.92 10.11
N GLN A 145 11.72 -3.05 10.63
CA GLN A 145 10.37 -3.57 10.44
C GLN A 145 9.38 -2.98 11.45
N SER A 146 8.08 -3.22 11.25
CA SER A 146 7.05 -2.90 12.24
C SER A 146 7.06 -3.90 13.39
N THR A 147 6.63 -3.49 14.58
CA THR A 147 6.39 -4.41 15.71
C THR A 147 5.13 -5.25 15.55
N ARG A 148 4.15 -4.79 14.74
CA ARG A 148 2.87 -5.46 14.48
C ARG A 148 2.15 -4.88 13.26
N GLY A 149 1.13 -5.58 12.75
CA GLY A 149 0.08 -4.99 11.91
C GLY A 149 -0.97 -4.21 12.72
N CYS A 150 -1.99 -3.69 12.06
CA CYS A 150 -3.15 -3.15 12.76
C CYS A 150 -3.99 -4.27 13.36
N MET A 151 -4.27 -5.32 12.58
CA MET A 151 -5.21 -6.38 12.94
C MET A 151 -4.58 -7.47 13.81
N THR A 152 -3.29 -7.78 13.65
CA THR A 152 -2.64 -8.93 14.31
C THR A 152 -1.19 -8.68 14.68
N ARG A 153 -0.68 -9.50 15.60
CA ARG A 153 0.74 -9.62 16.01
C ARG A 153 1.35 -10.95 15.62
N ARG A 154 0.57 -11.86 15.03
CA ARG A 154 0.97 -13.23 14.70
C ARG A 154 2.20 -13.27 13.79
N THR A 155 3.10 -14.22 14.06
CA THR A 155 4.36 -14.40 13.32
C THR A 155 4.52 -15.81 12.70
N GLU A 156 3.60 -16.74 12.99
CA GLU A 156 3.78 -18.18 12.73
C GLU A 156 3.70 -18.54 11.24
N ALA A 157 3.12 -17.69 10.40
CA ALA A 157 3.06 -17.95 8.96
C ALA A 157 4.37 -17.61 8.24
N SER A 158 5.19 -16.74 8.81
CA SER A 158 6.52 -16.44 8.31
C SER A 158 7.54 -17.49 8.79
N PRO A 159 8.39 -18.05 7.90
CA PRO A 159 9.47 -18.96 8.31
C PRO A 159 10.45 -18.30 9.28
N LEU A 160 10.63 -16.99 9.14
CA LEU A 160 11.54 -16.20 9.99
C LEU A 160 10.84 -15.56 11.18
N HIS A 161 9.57 -15.92 11.41
CA HIS A 161 8.73 -15.31 12.44
C HIS A 161 8.66 -13.76 12.37
N ASN A 162 8.73 -13.22 11.15
CA ASN A 162 8.65 -11.79 10.93
C ASN A 162 7.30 -11.24 11.39
N PRO A 163 7.28 -10.06 12.02
CA PRO A 163 6.03 -9.44 12.45
C PRO A 163 5.15 -9.02 11.26
N PRO A 164 3.83 -8.92 11.48
CA PRO A 164 2.89 -8.42 10.49
C PRO A 164 3.17 -6.98 10.06
N LEU A 165 2.65 -6.61 8.91
CA LEU A 165 2.72 -5.25 8.35
C LEU A 165 1.32 -4.72 8.04
N LEU A 166 1.14 -3.41 8.16
CA LEU A 166 0.09 -2.72 7.42
C LEU A 166 0.59 -2.54 5.98
N HIS A 167 0.19 -3.43 5.08
CA HIS A 167 0.68 -3.41 3.69
C HIS A 167 -0.37 -2.87 2.70
N ASN A 168 -1.50 -2.39 3.19
CA ASN A 168 -2.53 -1.74 2.38
C ASN A 168 -2.06 -0.46 1.71
N LYS A 169 -2.57 -0.21 0.49
CA LYS A 169 -2.31 0.98 -0.32
C LYS A 169 -3.61 1.42 -0.97
N PHE A 170 -4.51 2.00 -0.16
CA PHE A 170 -5.77 2.52 -0.65
C PHE A 170 -6.15 3.84 0.02
N MET A 171 -7.01 4.59 -0.65
CA MET A 171 -7.60 5.83 -0.15
C MET A 171 -9.08 5.88 -0.49
N THR A 172 -9.89 6.36 0.44
CA THR A 172 -11.29 6.73 0.18
C THR A 172 -11.47 8.23 0.36
N ILE A 173 -12.21 8.87 -0.55
CA ILE A 173 -12.58 10.29 -0.45
C ILE A 173 -14.09 10.40 -0.64
N SER A 174 -14.78 11.05 0.29
CA SER A 174 -16.24 11.15 0.25
C SER A 174 -16.74 11.94 -0.95
N SER A 175 -15.99 12.97 -1.38
CA SER A 175 -16.30 13.77 -2.56
C SER A 175 -15.08 14.53 -3.09
N VAL A 176 -15.03 14.74 -4.41
CA VAL A 176 -14.04 15.58 -5.10
C VAL A 176 -14.73 16.48 -6.12
N ARG A 177 -14.19 17.70 -6.33
CA ARG A 177 -14.67 18.64 -7.36
C ARG A 177 -14.16 18.22 -8.74
N LEU A 178 -15.04 18.29 -9.75
CA LEU A 178 -14.70 17.97 -11.14
C LEU A 178 -14.37 19.22 -11.94
N ALA A 179 -13.38 19.14 -12.82
CA ALA A 179 -12.93 20.24 -13.69
C ALA A 179 -14.05 20.72 -14.64
N GLY A 180 -14.94 19.85 -15.08
CA GLY A 180 -16.12 20.16 -15.87
C GLY A 180 -17.34 20.65 -15.05
N GLY A 181 -17.15 20.96 -13.76
CA GLY A 181 -18.22 21.30 -12.84
C GLY A 181 -18.81 20.07 -12.13
N GLY A 182 -19.52 20.35 -11.01
CA GLY A 182 -20.12 19.29 -10.19
C GLY A 182 -19.14 18.58 -9.27
N THR A 183 -19.54 17.40 -8.80
CA THR A 183 -18.85 16.64 -7.76
C THR A 183 -18.95 15.13 -8.03
N ALA A 184 -17.84 14.42 -7.98
CA ALA A 184 -17.86 12.97 -7.86
C ALA A 184 -17.89 12.58 -6.38
N LYS A 185 -18.75 11.63 -6.01
CA LYS A 185 -18.88 11.10 -4.64
C LYS A 185 -18.32 9.68 -4.58
N ASN A 186 -17.98 9.24 -3.36
CA ASN A 186 -17.59 7.86 -3.08
C ASN A 186 -16.39 7.40 -3.94
N VAL A 187 -15.33 8.20 -3.94
CA VAL A 187 -14.10 7.94 -4.70
C VAL A 187 -13.24 6.96 -3.92
N LEU A 188 -12.82 5.90 -4.60
CA LEU A 188 -11.93 4.86 -4.10
C LEU A 188 -10.68 4.79 -4.98
N TYR A 189 -9.52 4.90 -4.38
CA TYR A 189 -8.20 4.63 -4.96
C TYR A 189 -7.62 3.35 -4.38
N VAL A 190 -7.10 2.46 -5.22
CA VAL A 190 -6.41 1.21 -4.83
C VAL A 190 -5.17 1.04 -5.67
N SER A 191 -4.04 0.66 -5.05
CA SER A 191 -2.76 0.54 -5.73
C SER A 191 -1.94 -0.67 -5.28
N SER A 192 -1.03 -1.12 -6.14
CA SER A 192 0.11 -1.94 -5.76
C SER A 192 1.31 -1.08 -5.30
N ALA A 193 1.39 0.18 -5.75
CA ALA A 193 2.46 1.13 -5.44
C ALA A 193 2.35 1.69 -4.03
N ASN A 194 3.49 1.81 -3.37
CA ASN A 194 3.64 2.70 -2.22
C ASN A 194 3.67 4.17 -2.69
N LEU A 195 3.53 5.09 -1.76
CA LEU A 195 3.78 6.52 -1.99
C LEU A 195 5.24 6.85 -1.64
N ASP A 196 6.17 6.20 -2.35
CA ASP A 196 7.62 6.29 -2.19
C ASP A 196 8.34 6.42 -3.54
N HIS A 197 9.67 6.31 -3.56
CA HIS A 197 10.52 6.39 -4.76
C HIS A 197 11.01 5.00 -5.22
N TYR A 198 10.27 3.94 -4.94
CA TYR A 198 10.66 2.60 -5.32
C TYR A 198 10.63 2.40 -6.84
N ARG A 199 11.68 1.77 -7.39
CA ARG A 199 11.81 1.51 -8.84
C ARG A 199 11.26 0.14 -9.20
N ALA A 200 9.97 0.09 -9.56
CA ALA A 200 9.28 -1.13 -9.98
C ALA A 200 8.11 -0.81 -10.91
N TYR A 201 7.66 -1.79 -11.68
CA TYR A 201 6.38 -1.71 -12.39
C TYR A 201 5.23 -1.87 -11.42
N GLU A 202 4.31 -0.91 -11.45
CA GLU A 202 3.19 -0.78 -10.53
C GLU A 202 1.90 -0.41 -11.26
N ASN A 203 0.78 -0.58 -10.57
CA ASN A 203 -0.52 -0.14 -11.01
C ASN A 203 -1.32 0.56 -9.91
N ALA A 204 -2.25 1.40 -10.34
CA ALA A 204 -3.29 1.96 -9.49
C ALA A 204 -4.59 2.11 -10.26
N ILE A 205 -5.70 2.10 -9.53
CA ILE A 205 -7.02 2.45 -10.06
C ILE A 205 -7.68 3.52 -9.22
N THR A 206 -8.56 4.29 -9.86
CA THR A 206 -9.51 5.17 -9.17
C THR A 206 -10.91 4.96 -9.75
N ILE A 207 -11.88 4.70 -8.90
CA ILE A 207 -13.28 4.49 -9.27
C ILE A 207 -14.20 5.27 -8.34
N SER A 208 -15.36 5.69 -8.86
CA SER A 208 -16.46 6.23 -8.05
C SER A 208 -17.57 5.19 -7.95
N HIS A 209 -17.70 4.53 -6.77
CA HIS A 209 -18.66 3.45 -6.57
C HIS A 209 -19.11 3.38 -5.12
N ALA A 210 -20.38 3.65 -4.84
CA ALA A 210 -20.90 3.82 -3.48
C ALA A 210 -20.68 2.57 -2.58
N GLY A 211 -20.99 1.38 -3.09
CA GLY A 211 -20.86 0.15 -2.32
C GLY A 211 -19.41 -0.20 -2.00
N LEU A 212 -18.51 -0.13 -3.00
CA LEU A 212 -17.08 -0.40 -2.76
C LEU A 212 -16.44 0.65 -1.84
N TYR A 213 -16.83 1.92 -1.99
CA TYR A 213 -16.41 2.97 -1.06
C TYR A 213 -16.82 2.64 0.38
N ALA A 214 -18.07 2.20 0.58
CA ALA A 214 -18.59 1.83 1.90
C ALA A 214 -17.83 0.63 2.49
N ASP A 215 -17.54 -0.41 1.68
CA ASP A 215 -16.81 -1.59 2.10
C ASP A 215 -15.36 -1.25 2.53
N TYR A 216 -14.66 -0.43 1.72
CA TYR A 216 -13.31 0.03 2.06
C TYR A 216 -13.29 0.97 3.26
N LEU A 217 -14.30 1.83 3.42
CA LEU A 217 -14.42 2.70 4.58
C LEU A 217 -14.68 1.89 5.85
N HIS A 218 -15.50 0.83 5.77
CA HIS A 218 -15.72 -0.09 6.88
C HIS A 218 -14.39 -0.78 7.28
N TYR A 219 -13.65 -1.29 6.31
CA TYR A 219 -12.34 -1.90 6.54
C TYR A 219 -11.34 -0.89 7.15
N PHE A 220 -11.27 0.33 6.60
CA PHE A 220 -10.43 1.40 7.16
C PHE A 220 -10.77 1.71 8.62
N ASN A 221 -12.06 1.79 8.96
CA ASN A 221 -12.50 2.05 10.33
C ASN A 221 -12.09 0.90 11.28
N ALA A 222 -12.12 -0.35 10.81
CA ALA A 222 -11.61 -1.49 11.56
C ALA A 222 -10.09 -1.39 11.80
N LEU A 223 -9.30 -1.02 10.77
CA LEU A 223 -7.87 -0.77 10.92
C LEU A 223 -7.59 0.36 11.93
N MET A 224 -8.33 1.46 11.87
CA MET A 224 -8.22 2.57 12.83
C MET A 224 -8.51 2.13 14.28
N ALA A 225 -9.60 1.36 14.48
CA ALA A 225 -10.00 0.88 15.80
C ALA A 225 -8.94 -0.07 16.38
N GLN A 226 -8.50 -1.06 15.60
CA GLN A 226 -7.52 -2.06 16.01
C GLN A 226 -6.10 -1.45 16.16
N GLY A 227 -5.75 -0.49 15.32
CA GLY A 227 -4.50 0.26 15.47
C GLY A 227 -4.42 0.95 16.83
N ARG A 228 -5.51 1.58 17.28
CA ARG A 228 -5.61 2.21 18.61
C ARG A 228 -5.62 1.21 19.77
N SER A 229 -6.38 0.14 19.66
CA SER A 229 -6.51 -0.87 20.72
C SER A 229 -5.30 -1.79 20.86
N GLY A 230 -4.43 -1.81 19.86
CA GLY A 230 -3.18 -2.56 19.93
C GLY A 230 -3.17 -3.92 19.25
N ALA A 231 -4.02 -4.17 18.28
CA ALA A 231 -4.19 -5.42 17.54
C ALA A 231 -4.76 -6.59 18.38
N SER A 232 -5.47 -7.48 17.74
CA SER A 232 -5.99 -8.70 18.35
C SER A 232 -5.81 -9.88 17.41
N ASP A 233 -5.13 -10.94 17.84
CA ASP A 233 -4.98 -12.16 17.05
C ASP A 233 -6.31 -12.90 16.82
N ALA A 234 -7.39 -12.48 17.50
CA ALA A 234 -8.74 -12.95 17.23
C ALA A 234 -9.34 -12.35 15.95
N ASN A 235 -8.85 -11.19 15.50
CA ASN A 235 -9.36 -10.54 14.30
C ASN A 235 -8.94 -11.29 13.03
N ALA A 236 -9.88 -11.37 12.10
CA ALA A 236 -9.64 -11.93 10.77
C ALA A 236 -10.27 -11.06 9.70
N GLY A 237 -9.66 -11.05 8.53
CA GLY A 237 -10.19 -10.38 7.36
C GLY A 237 -11.54 -10.96 6.93
N ARG A 238 -12.30 -10.14 6.19
CA ARG A 238 -13.67 -10.43 5.75
C ARG A 238 -13.79 -10.38 4.23
N THR A 239 -14.90 -10.87 3.73
CA THR A 239 -15.32 -10.66 2.35
C THR A 239 -16.56 -9.76 2.36
N TYR A 240 -16.49 -8.66 1.60
CA TYR A 240 -17.61 -7.76 1.35
C TYR A 240 -18.08 -7.93 -0.09
N THR A 241 -19.34 -7.63 -0.38
CA THR A 241 -19.91 -7.75 -1.72
C THR A 241 -20.77 -6.54 -2.03
N ALA A 242 -20.48 -5.85 -3.14
CA ALA A 242 -21.20 -4.69 -3.61
C ALA A 242 -21.42 -4.76 -5.13
N GLY A 243 -22.68 -4.89 -5.59
CA GLY A 243 -23.04 -4.87 -7.01
C GLY A 243 -22.34 -5.96 -7.85
N GLY A 244 -22.05 -7.15 -7.27
CA GLY A 244 -21.31 -8.21 -7.94
C GLY A 244 -19.78 -8.11 -7.83
N HIS A 245 -19.25 -6.99 -7.35
CA HIS A 245 -17.85 -6.83 -6.98
C HIS A 245 -17.59 -7.37 -5.58
N ARG A 246 -16.34 -7.68 -5.25
CA ARG A 246 -15.97 -8.18 -3.92
C ARG A 246 -14.69 -7.52 -3.42
N LEU A 247 -14.66 -7.27 -2.11
CA LEU A 247 -13.45 -6.90 -1.38
C LEU A 247 -13.09 -8.05 -0.44
N TYR A 248 -11.88 -8.58 -0.58
CA TYR A 248 -11.29 -9.53 0.37
C TYR A 248 -10.26 -8.78 1.20
N THR A 249 -10.44 -8.77 2.52
CA THR A 249 -9.49 -8.17 3.46
C THR A 249 -8.73 -9.24 4.24
N PHE A 250 -7.54 -8.92 4.70
CA PHE A 250 -6.62 -9.83 5.39
C PHE A 250 -6.15 -9.20 6.71
N PRO A 251 -5.59 -10.03 7.62
CA PRO A 251 -5.23 -11.44 7.52
C PRO A 251 -6.42 -12.39 7.56
N ARG A 252 -6.28 -13.59 6.97
CA ARG A 252 -7.25 -14.68 7.03
C ARG A 252 -6.77 -15.74 8.00
N ARG A 253 -7.62 -16.16 8.94
CA ARG A 253 -7.30 -17.30 9.78
C ARG A 253 -7.39 -18.60 9.01
N GLU A 254 -6.52 -19.53 9.36
CA GLU A 254 -6.63 -20.91 8.93
C GLU A 254 -7.87 -21.58 9.53
N ALA A 255 -8.34 -22.66 8.90
CA ALA A 255 -9.37 -23.50 9.50
C ALA A 255 -8.83 -24.21 10.75
N ALA A 256 -9.71 -24.45 11.73
CA ALA A 256 -9.34 -25.15 12.95
C ALA A 256 -8.60 -26.48 12.64
N GLY A 257 -7.55 -26.76 13.38
CA GLY A 257 -6.73 -27.98 13.19
C GLY A 257 -5.77 -27.95 11.99
N THR A 258 -5.73 -26.87 11.21
CA THR A 258 -4.79 -26.74 10.09
C THR A 258 -3.60 -25.84 10.42
N LYS A 259 -2.46 -26.04 9.69
CA LYS A 259 -1.26 -25.22 9.88
C LYS A 259 -1.42 -23.84 9.26
N PRO A 260 -0.75 -22.78 9.78
CA PRO A 260 -0.77 -21.43 9.20
C PRO A 260 -0.40 -21.39 7.71
N ARG A 261 0.54 -22.24 7.28
CA ARG A 261 0.95 -22.37 5.87
C ARG A 261 0.13 -23.37 5.08
N SER A 262 -1.16 -23.48 5.36
CA SER A 262 -2.11 -24.29 4.59
C SER A 262 -2.93 -23.41 3.64
N GLY A 263 -3.59 -24.03 2.64
CA GLY A 263 -4.54 -23.35 1.74
C GLY A 263 -5.94 -23.18 2.32
N SER A 264 -6.17 -23.52 3.62
CA SER A 264 -7.49 -23.38 4.25
C SER A 264 -7.88 -21.91 4.35
N ASN A 265 -9.15 -21.57 4.09
CA ASN A 265 -9.67 -20.21 4.10
C ASN A 265 -8.90 -19.21 3.21
N ASP A 266 -8.17 -19.70 2.20
CA ASP A 266 -7.50 -18.89 1.19
C ASP A 266 -8.49 -18.53 0.08
N PRO A 267 -8.85 -17.24 -0.12
CA PRO A 267 -9.80 -16.84 -1.16
C PRO A 267 -9.31 -17.21 -2.58
N ILE A 268 -8.01 -17.09 -2.85
CA ILE A 268 -7.46 -17.39 -4.19
C ILE A 268 -7.53 -18.88 -4.48
N VAL A 269 -7.19 -19.73 -3.49
CA VAL A 269 -7.35 -21.19 -3.61
C VAL A 269 -8.81 -21.54 -3.88
N SER A 270 -9.76 -20.95 -3.14
CA SER A 270 -11.18 -21.19 -3.32
C SER A 270 -11.68 -20.75 -4.70
N ILE A 271 -11.24 -19.59 -5.19
CA ILE A 271 -11.58 -19.07 -6.53
C ILE A 271 -11.08 -20.04 -7.61
N LEU A 272 -9.80 -20.46 -7.54
CA LEU A 272 -9.19 -21.33 -8.55
C LEU A 272 -9.83 -22.72 -8.56
N LYS A 273 -10.17 -23.27 -7.40
CA LYS A 273 -10.91 -24.54 -7.28
C LYS A 273 -12.31 -24.48 -7.89
N GLY A 274 -13.00 -23.37 -7.72
CA GLY A 274 -14.35 -23.15 -8.24
C GLY A 274 -14.45 -22.91 -9.74
N LEU A 275 -13.33 -22.88 -10.48
CA LEU A 275 -13.36 -22.65 -11.91
C LEU A 275 -13.78 -23.91 -12.68
N THR A 276 -14.77 -23.74 -13.56
CA THR A 276 -15.07 -24.70 -14.61
C THR A 276 -14.13 -24.46 -15.77
N CYS A 277 -13.14 -25.34 -15.94
CA CYS A 277 -12.16 -25.23 -16.98
C CYS A 277 -12.71 -25.77 -18.31
N SER A 278 -12.71 -24.92 -19.31
CA SER A 278 -12.92 -25.27 -20.72
C SER A 278 -11.78 -24.62 -21.53
N GLY A 279 -11.64 -24.94 -22.81
CA GLY A 279 -10.61 -24.35 -23.66
C GLY A 279 -10.65 -22.81 -23.75
N SER A 280 -11.79 -22.19 -23.39
CA SER A 280 -11.97 -20.73 -23.34
C SER A 280 -11.75 -20.12 -21.94
N THR A 281 -11.65 -20.95 -20.88
CA THR A 281 -11.37 -20.42 -19.52
C THR A 281 -9.90 -20.09 -19.38
N ARG A 282 -9.62 -18.83 -19.04
CA ARG A 282 -8.25 -18.30 -18.97
C ARG A 282 -7.97 -17.61 -17.64
N ILE A 283 -6.79 -17.88 -17.11
CA ILE A 283 -6.23 -17.30 -15.90
C ILE A 283 -4.92 -16.58 -16.28
N ASP A 284 -4.90 -15.27 -16.20
CA ASP A 284 -3.72 -14.44 -16.38
C ASP A 284 -3.30 -13.89 -15.00
N LEU A 285 -2.21 -14.39 -14.46
CA LEU A 285 -1.72 -14.05 -13.12
C LEU A 285 -0.43 -13.24 -13.21
N ALA A 286 -0.46 -12.00 -12.75
CA ALA A 286 0.68 -11.15 -12.52
C ALA A 286 0.80 -10.87 -11.02
N ASN A 287 1.84 -11.40 -10.37
CA ASN A 287 2.04 -11.16 -8.95
C ASN A 287 3.52 -11.13 -8.61
N PHE A 288 3.92 -10.08 -7.88
CA PHE A 288 5.32 -9.86 -7.50
C PHE A 288 5.94 -11.09 -6.82
N ARG A 289 5.20 -11.75 -5.91
CA ARG A 289 5.68 -12.92 -5.17
C ARG A 289 4.67 -14.05 -5.18
N ILE A 290 5.11 -15.24 -5.62
CA ILE A 290 4.31 -16.46 -5.67
C ILE A 290 4.96 -17.51 -4.79
N GLN A 291 4.57 -17.58 -3.52
CA GLN A 291 5.16 -18.44 -2.51
C GLN A 291 4.19 -19.49 -1.95
N ARG A 292 2.87 -19.26 -2.07
CA ARG A 292 1.87 -20.17 -1.52
C ARG A 292 1.76 -21.44 -2.36
N ARG A 293 2.32 -22.53 -1.86
CA ARG A 293 2.23 -23.86 -2.50
C ARG A 293 0.78 -24.26 -2.83
N ALA A 294 -0.17 -23.93 -1.96
CA ALA A 294 -1.58 -24.20 -2.21
C ALA A 294 -2.11 -23.50 -3.48
N VAL A 295 -1.74 -22.24 -3.71
CA VAL A 295 -2.11 -21.51 -4.93
C VAL A 295 -1.42 -22.12 -6.15
N VAL A 296 -0.12 -22.43 -6.05
CA VAL A 296 0.65 -23.09 -7.13
C VAL A 296 0.00 -24.42 -7.51
N ASN A 297 -0.35 -25.26 -6.54
CA ASN A 297 -1.02 -26.54 -6.80
C ASN A 297 -2.36 -26.35 -7.52
N GLU A 298 -3.15 -25.33 -7.15
CA GLU A 298 -4.42 -25.05 -7.82
C GLU A 298 -4.24 -24.49 -9.25
N LEU A 299 -3.22 -23.70 -9.52
CA LEU A 299 -2.87 -23.24 -10.89
C LEU A 299 -2.51 -24.45 -11.77
N ILE A 300 -1.69 -25.36 -11.26
CA ILE A 300 -1.33 -26.60 -11.96
C ILE A 300 -2.57 -27.50 -12.17
N ALA A 301 -3.41 -27.63 -11.15
CA ALA A 301 -4.66 -28.38 -11.25
C ALA A 301 -5.63 -27.75 -12.26
N ALA A 302 -5.77 -26.43 -12.26
CA ALA A 302 -6.60 -25.71 -13.24
C ALA A 302 -6.09 -25.96 -14.68
N ARG A 303 -4.79 -25.91 -14.92
CA ARG A 303 -4.19 -26.27 -16.22
C ARG A 303 -4.51 -27.71 -16.62
N LYS A 304 -4.35 -28.65 -15.70
CA LYS A 304 -4.69 -30.07 -15.96
C LYS A 304 -6.17 -30.28 -16.27
N ARG A 305 -7.07 -29.46 -15.72
CA ARG A 305 -8.50 -29.46 -16.02
C ARG A 305 -8.84 -28.79 -17.38
N GLY A 306 -7.85 -28.21 -18.10
CA GLY A 306 -8.06 -27.59 -19.41
C GLY A 306 -8.20 -26.06 -19.38
N CYS A 307 -7.96 -25.39 -18.26
CA CYS A 307 -7.83 -23.92 -18.23
C CYS A 307 -6.53 -23.48 -18.93
N GLN A 308 -6.59 -22.38 -19.67
CA GLN A 308 -5.40 -21.66 -20.10
C GLN A 308 -4.83 -20.87 -18.92
N VAL A 309 -3.58 -21.17 -18.52
CA VAL A 309 -2.92 -20.48 -17.41
C VAL A 309 -1.65 -19.82 -17.90
N ARG A 310 -1.54 -18.50 -17.69
CA ARG A 310 -0.34 -17.71 -17.98
C ARG A 310 0.11 -16.99 -16.71
N VAL A 311 1.42 -16.98 -16.46
CA VAL A 311 1.97 -16.43 -15.23
C VAL A 311 3.13 -15.49 -15.52
N VAL A 312 3.06 -14.31 -14.93
CA VAL A 312 4.15 -13.34 -14.87
C VAL A 312 4.44 -13.05 -13.39
N THR A 313 5.70 -13.02 -13.01
CA THR A 313 6.11 -12.69 -11.65
C THR A 313 7.27 -11.71 -11.63
N GLY A 314 7.42 -10.98 -10.54
CA GLY A 314 8.54 -10.08 -10.33
C GLY A 314 9.77 -10.84 -9.85
N ALA A 315 10.94 -10.28 -10.17
CA ALA A 315 12.18 -10.72 -9.59
C ALA A 315 13.03 -9.48 -9.31
N ARG A 316 13.68 -9.43 -8.16
CA ARG A 316 14.61 -8.36 -7.82
C ARG A 316 15.95 -8.60 -8.49
N THR A 317 16.55 -7.53 -8.98
CA THR A 317 17.91 -7.55 -9.53
C THR A 317 18.93 -7.23 -8.47
N GLY A 318 20.04 -7.94 -8.44
CA GLY A 318 21.30 -7.45 -7.90
C GLY A 318 21.75 -7.98 -6.54
N ARG A 319 20.96 -8.80 -5.84
CA ARG A 319 21.45 -9.50 -4.64
C ARG A 319 20.93 -10.95 -4.61
N PRO A 320 21.77 -11.94 -4.30
CA PRO A 320 21.33 -13.34 -4.16
C PRO A 320 20.20 -13.53 -3.12
N HIS A 321 20.11 -12.61 -2.15
CA HIS A 321 19.10 -12.62 -1.08
C HIS A 321 17.82 -11.88 -1.43
N ASP A 322 17.78 -11.11 -2.52
CA ASP A 322 16.62 -10.34 -2.97
C ASP A 322 15.69 -11.14 -3.88
N VAL A 323 16.03 -12.37 -4.13
CA VAL A 323 15.17 -13.31 -4.86
C VAL A 323 14.11 -13.79 -3.88
N GLY A 324 13.17 -12.94 -3.60
CA GLY A 324 12.17 -13.19 -2.58
C GLY A 324 11.12 -14.19 -2.99
N ALA A 325 11.55 -15.36 -3.42
CA ALA A 325 10.62 -16.45 -3.52
C ALA A 325 11.21 -17.59 -2.71
N PRO A 326 10.49 -18.27 -1.87
CA PRO A 326 10.74 -19.64 -1.61
C PRO A 326 10.54 -20.30 -2.94
N MET A 327 11.60 -20.47 -3.57
CA MET A 327 11.75 -20.85 -4.94
C MET A 327 11.17 -22.22 -5.20
N ALA A 328 11.01 -23.06 -4.17
CA ALA A 328 10.36 -24.35 -4.28
C ALA A 328 8.93 -24.25 -4.90
N ALA A 329 8.12 -23.25 -4.52
CA ALA A 329 6.80 -23.07 -5.11
C ALA A 329 6.91 -22.58 -6.57
N LEU A 330 7.77 -21.61 -6.84
CA LEU A 330 8.00 -21.09 -8.18
C LEU A 330 8.65 -22.12 -9.10
N VAL A 331 9.67 -22.85 -8.62
CA VAL A 331 10.30 -23.98 -9.34
C VAL A 331 9.26 -25.05 -9.69
N THR A 332 8.39 -25.40 -8.74
CA THR A 332 7.30 -26.36 -8.97
C THR A 332 6.36 -25.85 -10.07
N LEU A 333 6.02 -24.57 -10.05
CA LEU A 333 5.16 -23.95 -11.08
C LEU A 333 5.86 -23.95 -12.45
N ALA A 334 7.13 -23.53 -12.50
CA ALA A 334 7.93 -23.45 -13.72
C ALA A 334 8.17 -24.81 -14.38
N LYS A 335 8.27 -25.89 -13.60
CA LYS A 335 8.31 -27.28 -14.13
C LYS A 335 6.98 -27.71 -14.75
N ALA A 336 5.86 -27.12 -14.36
CA ALA A 336 4.55 -27.48 -14.85
C ALA A 336 4.07 -26.60 -16.03
N MET A 337 4.56 -25.36 -16.11
CA MET A 337 4.17 -24.41 -17.16
C MET A 337 5.20 -23.27 -17.29
N PRO A 338 5.26 -22.56 -18.45
CA PRO A 338 6.07 -21.37 -18.59
C PRO A 338 5.67 -20.30 -17.57
N VAL A 339 6.66 -19.76 -16.87
CA VAL A 339 6.53 -18.62 -15.94
C VAL A 339 7.47 -17.53 -16.45
N HIS A 340 6.96 -16.33 -16.62
CA HIS A 340 7.74 -15.19 -17.09
C HIS A 340 8.24 -14.35 -15.91
N LEU A 341 9.54 -14.05 -15.89
CA LEU A 341 10.19 -13.22 -14.86
C LEU A 341 10.53 -11.85 -15.43
N CYS A 342 10.07 -10.80 -14.75
CA CYS A 342 10.37 -9.41 -15.07
C CYS A 342 11.46 -8.87 -14.15
N GLY A 343 12.54 -8.33 -14.75
CA GLY A 343 13.57 -7.58 -14.02
C GLY A 343 14.62 -8.42 -13.31
N TYR A 344 14.76 -9.68 -13.63
CA TYR A 344 15.59 -10.62 -12.89
C TYR A 344 16.99 -10.63 -13.44
N THR A 345 17.87 -10.38 -13.75
CA THR A 345 19.25 -10.66 -14.21
C THR A 345 19.85 -9.60 -15.12
N GLU A 346 19.05 -8.66 -15.58
CA GLU A 346 19.58 -7.61 -16.45
C GLU A 346 20.07 -6.43 -15.60
N ALA A 347 21.30 -5.99 -15.81
CA ALA A 347 21.78 -4.75 -15.24
C ALA A 347 20.81 -3.62 -15.63
N GLY A 348 20.15 -3.01 -14.64
CA GLY A 348 19.12 -2.03 -14.88
C GLY A 348 17.70 -2.58 -15.14
N GLY A 349 17.47 -3.88 -15.00
CA GLY A 349 16.13 -4.47 -15.06
C GLY A 349 15.16 -3.86 -14.04
N ILE A 350 13.89 -3.73 -14.42
CA ILE A 350 12.83 -3.17 -13.57
C ILE A 350 11.96 -4.33 -13.11
N PRO A 351 11.89 -4.64 -11.80
CA PRO A 351 11.03 -5.70 -11.29
C PRO A 351 9.55 -5.33 -11.46
N MET A 352 8.72 -6.33 -11.78
CA MET A 352 7.28 -6.17 -11.69
C MET A 352 6.86 -6.32 -10.22
N HIS A 353 6.29 -5.27 -9.65
CA HIS A 353 5.76 -5.27 -8.28
C HIS A 353 4.24 -5.25 -8.23
N GLU A 354 3.59 -5.40 -9.39
CA GLU A 354 2.14 -5.48 -9.53
C GLU A 354 1.56 -6.75 -8.89
N LYS A 355 0.29 -6.69 -8.47
CA LYS A 355 -0.44 -7.81 -7.88
C LYS A 355 -1.85 -7.82 -8.46
N PHE A 356 -2.04 -8.53 -9.58
CA PHE A 356 -3.37 -8.71 -10.15
C PHE A 356 -3.56 -10.07 -10.82
N ILE A 357 -4.80 -10.49 -10.94
CA ILE A 357 -5.21 -11.70 -11.64
C ILE A 357 -6.41 -11.34 -12.51
N ILE A 358 -6.41 -11.80 -13.77
CA ILE A 358 -7.59 -11.71 -14.64
C ILE A 358 -8.08 -13.12 -14.91
N ILE A 359 -9.34 -13.39 -14.56
CA ILE A 359 -9.99 -14.67 -14.84
C ILE A 359 -11.12 -14.42 -15.81
N ARG A 360 -11.10 -15.15 -16.93
CA ARG A 360 -12.18 -15.18 -17.92
C ARG A 360 -12.80 -16.57 -17.94
N GLN A 361 -14.11 -16.63 -17.76
CA GLN A 361 -14.87 -17.87 -17.76
C GLN A 361 -16.30 -17.60 -18.22
N ALA A 362 -16.80 -18.40 -19.17
CA ALA A 362 -18.18 -18.34 -19.63
C ALA A 362 -18.71 -16.92 -19.89
N GLY A 363 -17.95 -16.13 -20.69
CA GLY A 363 -18.32 -14.75 -21.03
C GLY A 363 -18.14 -13.72 -19.91
N THR A 364 -17.76 -14.15 -18.71
CA THR A 364 -17.47 -13.26 -17.57
C THR A 364 -15.98 -12.99 -17.46
N SER A 365 -15.60 -11.75 -17.21
CA SER A 365 -14.25 -11.34 -16.86
C SER A 365 -14.23 -10.79 -15.43
N THR A 366 -13.31 -11.27 -14.60
CA THR A 366 -13.08 -10.71 -13.26
C THR A 366 -11.63 -10.31 -13.10
N LEU A 367 -11.40 -9.04 -12.78
CA LEU A 367 -10.10 -8.48 -12.43
C LEU A 367 -9.96 -8.46 -10.91
N TYR A 368 -8.96 -9.14 -10.38
CA TYR A 368 -8.54 -9.11 -8.99
C TYR A 368 -7.28 -8.27 -8.89
N LEU A 369 -7.24 -7.26 -8.02
CA LEU A 369 -6.08 -6.39 -7.83
C LEU A 369 -6.00 -5.87 -6.39
N GLY A 370 -4.85 -5.33 -5.99
CA GLY A 370 -4.66 -4.74 -4.66
C GLY A 370 -3.23 -4.83 -4.17
N SER A 371 -3.07 -4.92 -2.86
CA SER A 371 -1.75 -4.95 -2.22
C SER A 371 -1.17 -6.37 -2.05
N HIS A 372 -1.99 -7.41 -2.21
CA HIS A 372 -1.78 -8.76 -1.70
C HIS A 372 -0.79 -9.59 -2.53
N ASN A 373 0.40 -9.86 -1.98
CA ASN A 373 1.31 -10.86 -2.49
C ASN A 373 0.78 -12.28 -2.27
N LEU A 374 1.15 -13.24 -3.13
CA LEU A 374 0.78 -14.65 -2.94
C LEU A 374 1.73 -15.34 -1.96
N THR A 375 1.96 -14.73 -0.78
CA THR A 375 2.76 -15.25 0.34
C THR A 375 1.86 -15.69 1.50
N TYR A 376 2.36 -16.56 2.38
CA TYR A 376 1.60 -16.93 3.58
C TYR A 376 1.55 -15.79 4.61
N ARG A 377 2.58 -14.93 4.66
CA ARG A 377 2.59 -13.73 5.48
C ARG A 377 1.45 -12.78 5.06
N ALA A 378 1.31 -12.51 3.77
CA ALA A 378 0.20 -11.70 3.23
C ALA A 378 -1.17 -12.33 3.53
N LEU A 379 -1.28 -13.66 3.46
CA LEU A 379 -2.53 -14.37 3.76
C LEU A 379 -2.92 -14.32 5.25
N ARG A 380 -1.93 -14.49 6.17
CA ARG A 380 -2.17 -14.82 7.59
C ARG A 380 -1.82 -13.71 8.57
N GLN A 381 -0.96 -12.77 8.17
CA GLN A 381 -0.36 -11.82 9.09
C GLN A 381 -0.58 -10.37 8.66
N ASN A 382 -0.30 -10.02 7.40
CA ASN A 382 -0.37 -8.63 6.95
C ASN A 382 -1.80 -8.13 6.80
N ASP A 383 -1.98 -6.82 7.04
CA ASP A 383 -3.20 -6.11 6.66
C ASP A 383 -3.14 -5.80 5.16
N GLU A 384 -3.92 -6.53 4.37
CA GLU A 384 -3.91 -6.51 2.91
C GLU A 384 -5.32 -6.42 2.35
N ASN A 385 -5.43 -6.14 1.06
CA ASN A 385 -6.68 -6.22 0.33
C ASN A 385 -6.53 -6.86 -1.06
N ILE A 386 -7.62 -7.50 -1.53
CA ILE A 386 -7.85 -7.87 -2.93
C ILE A 386 -9.24 -7.35 -3.30
N LEU A 387 -9.30 -6.47 -4.30
CA LEU A 387 -10.53 -6.01 -4.93
C LEU A 387 -10.82 -6.85 -6.16
N ALA A 388 -12.01 -7.44 -6.24
CA ALA A 388 -12.49 -8.19 -7.40
C ALA A 388 -13.55 -7.38 -8.15
N LEU A 389 -13.24 -6.97 -9.37
CA LEU A 389 -14.10 -6.21 -10.27
C LEU A 389 -14.65 -7.13 -11.37
N ARG A 390 -15.92 -7.50 -11.26
CA ARG A 390 -16.56 -8.39 -12.22
C ARG A 390 -17.13 -7.59 -13.39
N ASN A 391 -16.84 -8.04 -14.63
CA ASN A 391 -17.30 -7.41 -15.89
C ASN A 391 -17.04 -5.90 -15.95
N HIS A 392 -15.92 -5.47 -15.39
CA HIS A 392 -15.58 -4.05 -15.26
C HIS A 392 -14.67 -3.60 -16.42
N PRO A 393 -14.86 -2.38 -16.98
CA PRO A 393 -14.06 -1.88 -18.11
C PRO A 393 -12.55 -1.81 -17.81
N LEU A 394 -12.14 -1.68 -16.57
CA LEU A 394 -10.73 -1.71 -16.18
C LEU A 394 -10.04 -3.05 -16.46
N ALA A 395 -10.75 -4.14 -16.69
CA ALA A 395 -10.12 -5.40 -17.07
C ALA A 395 -9.35 -5.30 -18.40
N LYS A 396 -9.77 -4.40 -19.32
CA LYS A 396 -9.11 -4.20 -20.62
C LYS A 396 -7.68 -3.61 -20.50
N PRO A 397 -7.44 -2.47 -19.85
CA PRO A 397 -6.09 -1.94 -19.67
C PRO A 397 -5.19 -2.87 -18.84
N PHE A 398 -5.71 -3.58 -17.85
CA PHE A 398 -4.94 -4.59 -17.12
C PHE A 398 -4.55 -5.79 -17.99
N GLN A 399 -5.42 -6.19 -18.93
CA GLN A 399 -5.08 -7.22 -19.91
C GLN A 399 -3.94 -6.78 -20.83
N GLN A 400 -3.99 -5.56 -21.34
CA GLN A 400 -2.92 -4.98 -22.15
C GLN A 400 -1.60 -4.94 -21.39
N ARG A 401 -1.65 -4.55 -20.11
CA ARG A 401 -0.49 -4.57 -19.23
C ARG A 401 0.07 -5.97 -19.02
N PHE A 402 -0.79 -6.95 -18.75
CA PHE A 402 -0.38 -8.34 -18.62
C PHE A 402 0.29 -8.85 -19.92
N ASP A 403 -0.33 -8.63 -21.06
CA ASP A 403 0.17 -9.09 -22.36
C ASP A 403 1.53 -8.44 -22.69
N SER A 404 1.74 -7.17 -22.35
CA SER A 404 3.03 -6.50 -22.46
C SER A 404 4.10 -7.18 -21.61
N HIS A 405 3.85 -7.44 -20.33
CA HIS A 405 4.79 -8.15 -19.47
C HIS A 405 5.06 -9.58 -19.96
N HIS A 406 4.01 -10.31 -20.33
CA HIS A 406 4.14 -11.67 -20.81
C HIS A 406 4.97 -11.78 -22.11
N SER A 407 4.92 -10.77 -22.98
CA SER A 407 5.71 -10.76 -24.23
C SER A 407 7.16 -10.28 -24.04
N THR A 408 7.44 -9.44 -23.04
CA THR A 408 8.75 -8.79 -22.86
C THR A 408 9.59 -9.42 -21.76
N CYS A 409 8.97 -10.03 -20.73
CA CYS A 409 9.69 -10.68 -19.65
C CYS A 409 10.16 -12.07 -20.08
N ARG A 410 11.35 -12.47 -19.60
CA ARG A 410 11.95 -13.75 -19.98
C ARG A 410 11.24 -14.95 -19.35
N VAL A 411 11.24 -16.08 -20.04
CA VAL A 411 10.79 -17.35 -19.44
C VAL A 411 11.82 -17.81 -18.40
N TYR A 412 11.32 -18.14 -17.22
CA TYR A 412 12.14 -18.68 -16.13
C TYR A 412 12.53 -20.14 -16.41
N ASP A 413 13.83 -20.42 -16.37
CA ASP A 413 14.38 -21.76 -16.49
C ASP A 413 15.10 -22.13 -15.17
N PRO A 414 14.48 -22.97 -14.32
CA PRO A 414 15.09 -23.35 -13.04
C PRO A 414 16.46 -24.03 -13.16
N SER A 415 16.79 -24.59 -14.32
CA SER A 415 18.09 -25.27 -14.54
C SER A 415 19.22 -24.29 -14.81
N LYS A 416 18.89 -23.07 -15.27
CA LYS A 416 19.86 -22.04 -15.68
C LYS A 416 19.99 -20.90 -14.66
N ASP A 417 19.16 -20.88 -13.62
CA ASP A 417 19.18 -19.89 -12.55
C ASP A 417 19.67 -20.52 -11.22
N PRO A 418 20.96 -20.86 -11.10
CA PRO A 418 21.52 -21.61 -9.96
C PRO A 418 21.49 -20.82 -8.64
N ASN A 419 21.31 -19.50 -8.70
CA ASN A 419 21.20 -18.64 -7.51
C ASN A 419 19.82 -18.71 -6.84
N ILE A 420 18.94 -19.55 -7.35
CA ILE A 420 17.65 -19.87 -6.78
C ILE A 420 17.82 -21.21 -6.07
N PRO A 421 18.02 -21.28 -4.74
CA PRO A 421 18.27 -22.54 -4.06
C PRO A 421 17.13 -23.52 -4.31
N ALA A 422 17.47 -24.69 -4.84
CA ALA A 422 16.52 -25.77 -5.08
C ALA A 422 15.97 -26.38 -3.78
N SER A 423 16.55 -26.02 -2.65
CA SER A 423 16.22 -26.56 -1.33
C SER A 423 15.98 -25.47 -0.31
N GLY A 424 14.85 -25.52 0.32
CA GLY A 424 14.62 -24.81 1.56
C GLY A 424 13.47 -23.82 1.50
N ASP A 425 12.55 -23.97 2.44
CA ASP A 425 11.49 -23.04 2.79
C ASP A 425 12.03 -21.72 3.39
N ILE A 426 13.26 -21.39 3.09
CA ILE A 426 13.98 -20.27 3.67
C ILE A 426 14.16 -19.24 2.57
N ALA A 427 13.30 -18.31 2.45
CA ALA A 427 13.73 -17.05 1.92
C ALA A 427 12.71 -15.98 2.21
N ASP A 428 13.23 -15.07 2.76
CA ASP A 428 13.04 -13.66 2.63
C ASP A 428 11.60 -13.19 2.39
N GLU A 429 10.80 -13.35 3.43
CA GLU A 429 9.60 -12.53 3.64
C GLU A 429 9.98 -11.19 4.30
N SER A 430 11.26 -10.85 4.39
CA SER A 430 11.79 -9.68 5.10
C SER A 430 11.59 -8.37 4.34
N THR A 431 11.22 -8.44 3.07
CA THR A 431 11.18 -7.28 2.17
C THR A 431 9.86 -7.12 1.42
N ASP A 432 8.73 -7.45 2.05
CA ASP A 432 7.42 -6.95 1.58
C ASP A 432 7.30 -5.47 1.84
#